data_a161badd48efc73cf4bc34f24d8da742
#
_entry.id   a161badd48efc73cf4bc34f24d8da742
#
_cell.length_a   1.000
_cell.length_b   1.000
_cell.length_c   1.000
_cell.angle_alpha   90.00
_cell.angle_beta   90.00
_cell.angle_gamma   90.00
#
_symmetry.space_group_name_H-M   'P 1'
#
loop_
_entity.id
_entity.type
_entity.pdbx_description
1 polymer ?
#
loop_
_entity_poly.entity_id
_entity_poly.type
_entity_poly.pdbx_seq_one_letter_code
_entity_poly.pdbx_strand_id
1 'polypeptide(L)'
;MILFALDLAGNRIYIENAHAGTAYLCEECGTRLMAKNKGSERQHHYAHVPDEKNRGIQRDCKWRSDLRTENQMSEWHRSWQERYPENQREVVFKKGDRIFRADVFLPERREVIEFQHSRITSEDFHARNEFYNSLGYSVIWLFDFDELEGRYQYIHPDQYDDFVQRFVRDGQKVYAMDQDTYRSTFGDWKAKSKKVHVCFMRTYNQWRFYSYIKVVTGSFKYDMPMHLFVIEMKERDFLSRIGINNGYR
;
A
#
# COMPACT_ATOMS: atom_id res chain seq x y z
N MET A 1 -13.73 -0.64 -1.76
CA MET A 1 -14.58 -0.70 -0.55
C MET A 1 -14.47 0.63 0.18
N ILE A 2 -15.57 1.15 0.78
CA ILE A 2 -15.56 2.42 1.52
C ILE A 2 -15.65 2.09 3.01
N LEU A 3 -14.59 2.40 3.77
CA LEU A 3 -14.53 2.13 5.22
C LEU A 3 -14.82 3.37 6.07
N PHE A 4 -14.70 4.56 5.49
CA PHE A 4 -14.97 5.83 6.15
C PHE A 4 -15.99 6.65 5.38
N ALA A 5 -16.80 7.39 6.09
CA ALA A 5 -17.78 8.32 5.55
C ALA A 5 -17.88 9.56 6.45
N LEU A 6 -18.46 10.64 5.94
CA LEU A 6 -18.76 11.82 6.74
C LEU A 6 -20.19 11.69 7.31
N ASP A 7 -20.38 12.05 8.57
CA ASP A 7 -21.71 12.34 9.10
C ASP A 7 -22.21 13.70 8.58
N LEU A 8 -23.43 14.08 8.90
CA LEU A 8 -24.01 15.35 8.46
C LEU A 8 -23.35 16.59 9.11
N ALA A 9 -22.59 16.39 10.18
CA ALA A 9 -21.78 17.45 10.82
C ALA A 9 -20.37 17.56 10.20
N GLY A 10 -20.03 16.67 9.25
CA GLY A 10 -18.72 16.62 8.61
C GLY A 10 -17.67 15.81 9.37
N ASN A 11 -18.04 15.10 10.43
CA ASN A 11 -17.13 14.23 11.14
C ASN A 11 -16.91 12.95 10.35
N ARG A 12 -15.67 12.47 10.32
CA ARG A 12 -15.29 11.25 9.65
C ARG A 12 -15.55 10.04 10.55
N ILE A 13 -16.39 9.12 10.10
CA ILE A 13 -16.87 7.97 10.86
C ILE A 13 -16.37 6.67 10.21
N TYR A 14 -15.65 5.85 10.98
CA TYR A 14 -15.26 4.50 10.58
C TYR A 14 -16.49 3.57 10.59
N ILE A 15 -16.55 2.61 9.68
CA ILE A 15 -17.73 1.74 9.46
C ILE A 15 -18.18 0.99 10.72
N GLU A 16 -17.24 0.56 11.56
CA GLU A 16 -17.58 -0.16 12.80
C GLU A 16 -18.26 0.76 13.85
N ASN A 17 -18.03 2.06 13.74
CA ASN A 17 -18.65 3.09 14.59
C ASN A 17 -19.94 3.65 13.98
N ALA A 18 -20.36 3.13 12.83
CA ALA A 18 -21.54 3.62 12.14
C ALA A 18 -22.85 3.09 12.74
N HIS A 19 -23.80 3.98 12.92
CA HIS A 19 -25.15 3.62 13.39
C HIS A 19 -26.07 3.31 12.22
N ALA A 20 -26.82 2.20 12.34
CA ALA A 20 -27.82 1.81 11.34
C ALA A 20 -28.90 2.88 11.21
N GLY A 21 -29.29 3.21 9.98
CA GLY A 21 -30.33 4.22 9.70
C GLY A 21 -29.82 5.67 9.69
N THR A 22 -28.60 5.92 10.09
CA THR A 22 -27.98 7.25 9.99
C THR A 22 -27.57 7.55 8.54
N ALA A 23 -27.72 8.80 8.13
CA ALA A 23 -27.26 9.26 6.82
C ALA A 23 -25.78 9.63 6.88
N TYR A 24 -25.01 9.10 5.93
CA TYR A 24 -23.61 9.40 5.75
C TYR A 24 -23.37 9.94 4.34
N LEU A 25 -22.25 10.64 4.14
CA LEU A 25 -21.84 11.23 2.87
C LEU A 25 -20.50 10.64 2.42
N CYS A 26 -20.36 10.43 1.12
CA CYS A 26 -19.10 9.99 0.51
C CYS A 26 -18.07 11.13 0.54
N GLU A 27 -16.86 10.86 1.04
CA GLU A 27 -15.78 11.84 1.09
C GLU A 27 -15.32 12.29 -0.31
N GLU A 28 -15.54 11.47 -1.34
CA GLU A 28 -15.17 11.79 -2.72
C GLU A 28 -16.25 12.60 -3.44
N CYS A 29 -17.44 12.02 -3.57
CA CYS A 29 -18.50 12.57 -4.41
C CYS A 29 -19.58 13.32 -3.64
N GLY A 30 -19.57 13.32 -2.31
CA GLY A 30 -20.56 13.99 -1.46
C GLY A 30 -21.95 13.35 -1.45
N THR A 31 -22.17 12.27 -2.22
CA THR A 31 -23.50 11.64 -2.27
C THR A 31 -23.73 10.72 -1.07
N ARG A 32 -25.01 10.42 -0.83
CA ARG A 32 -25.45 9.67 0.35
C ARG A 32 -24.94 8.24 0.35
N LEU A 33 -24.45 7.81 1.52
CA LEU A 33 -24.04 6.44 1.83
C LEU A 33 -24.93 5.82 2.88
N MET A 34 -25.01 4.48 2.88
CA MET A 34 -25.57 3.66 3.95
C MET A 34 -24.49 2.75 4.52
N ALA A 35 -24.53 2.54 5.83
CA ALA A 35 -23.68 1.56 6.49
C ALA A 35 -24.19 0.15 6.25
N LYS A 36 -23.31 -0.74 5.80
CA LYS A 36 -23.51 -2.19 5.63
C LYS A 36 -22.65 -2.90 6.69
N ASN A 37 -23.06 -2.76 7.96
CA ASN A 37 -22.33 -3.26 9.13
C ASN A 37 -23.17 -4.24 9.98
N LYS A 38 -24.11 -4.96 9.37
CA LYS A 38 -24.88 -6.02 10.03
C LYS A 38 -24.40 -7.40 9.59
N GLY A 39 -24.18 -8.29 10.55
CA GLY A 39 -23.78 -9.69 10.32
C GLY A 39 -22.26 -9.88 10.29
N SER A 40 -21.82 -11.12 10.41
CA SER A 40 -20.41 -11.52 10.50
C SER A 40 -19.87 -12.15 9.21
N GLU A 41 -20.74 -12.43 8.22
CA GLU A 41 -20.33 -13.16 7.02
C GLU A 41 -19.69 -12.29 5.94
N ARG A 42 -19.91 -10.97 5.99
CA ARG A 42 -19.38 -10.03 4.99
C ARG A 42 -18.66 -8.90 5.67
N GLN A 43 -17.57 -8.48 5.06
CA GLN A 43 -16.83 -7.31 5.52
C GLN A 43 -17.75 -6.07 5.56
N HIS A 44 -17.76 -5.38 6.70
CA HIS A 44 -18.51 -4.15 6.90
C HIS A 44 -17.96 -3.04 5.98
N HIS A 45 -18.87 -2.28 5.38
CA HIS A 45 -18.50 -1.18 4.46
C HIS A 45 -19.65 -0.20 4.29
N TYR A 46 -19.36 0.99 3.77
CA TYR A 46 -20.37 1.91 3.28
C TYR A 46 -20.68 1.64 1.81
N ALA A 47 -21.94 1.77 1.44
CA ALA A 47 -22.40 1.67 0.05
C ALA A 47 -23.20 2.91 -0.35
N HIS A 48 -23.06 3.36 -1.59
CA HIS A 48 -23.90 4.45 -2.11
C HIS A 48 -25.37 4.06 -2.08
N VAL A 49 -26.20 4.97 -1.59
CA VAL A 49 -27.65 4.84 -1.69
C VAL A 49 -28.06 5.17 -3.11
N PRO A 50 -28.73 4.27 -3.84
CA PRO A 50 -29.18 4.56 -5.19
C PRO A 50 -30.06 5.83 -5.21
N ASP A 51 -29.68 6.79 -6.03
CA ASP A 51 -30.38 8.07 -6.20
C ASP A 51 -30.35 8.46 -7.67
N GLU A 52 -31.52 8.52 -8.31
CA GLU A 52 -31.63 8.85 -9.74
C GLU A 52 -31.09 10.24 -10.06
N LYS A 53 -31.27 11.23 -9.16
CA LYS A 53 -30.78 12.60 -9.35
C LYS A 53 -29.26 12.68 -9.35
N ASN A 54 -28.60 11.81 -8.58
CA ASN A 54 -27.15 11.77 -8.42
C ASN A 54 -26.51 10.57 -9.13
N ARG A 55 -27.26 9.85 -9.97
CA ARG A 55 -26.81 8.60 -10.63
C ARG A 55 -25.53 8.79 -11.43
N GLY A 56 -25.38 9.91 -12.12
CA GLY A 56 -24.16 10.24 -12.85
C GLY A 56 -22.96 10.41 -11.93
N ILE A 57 -23.10 11.22 -10.88
CA ILE A 57 -22.06 11.50 -9.88
C ILE A 57 -21.66 10.21 -9.18
N GLN A 58 -22.62 9.37 -8.76
CA GLN A 58 -22.34 8.09 -8.13
C GLN A 58 -21.65 7.12 -9.08
N ARG A 59 -22.06 7.07 -10.36
CA ARG A 59 -21.41 6.19 -11.37
C ARG A 59 -19.96 6.54 -11.57
N ASP A 60 -19.62 7.82 -11.55
CA ASP A 60 -18.27 8.32 -11.82
C ASP A 60 -17.40 8.37 -10.55
N CYS A 61 -18.00 8.10 -9.37
CA CYS A 61 -17.27 8.00 -8.12
C CYS A 61 -16.34 6.79 -8.14
N LYS A 62 -15.05 7.03 -7.96
CA LYS A 62 -14.00 5.98 -7.97
C LYS A 62 -14.18 4.94 -6.87
N TRP A 63 -14.92 5.29 -5.79
CA TRP A 63 -15.13 4.43 -4.62
C TRP A 63 -16.47 3.70 -4.63
N ARG A 64 -17.08 3.60 -5.78
CA ARG A 64 -18.29 2.84 -5.95
C ARG A 64 -18.02 1.36 -5.69
N SER A 65 -18.71 0.78 -4.68
CA SER A 65 -18.52 -0.58 -4.19
C SER A 65 -19.23 -1.66 -5.03
N ASP A 66 -20.13 -1.26 -5.90
CA ASP A 66 -21.15 -2.17 -6.46
C ASP A 66 -20.73 -2.85 -7.78
N LEU A 67 -19.53 -2.62 -8.29
CA LEU A 67 -19.15 -3.15 -9.59
C LEU A 67 -18.03 -4.21 -9.61
N ARG A 68 -17.36 -4.52 -8.48
CA ARG A 68 -16.32 -5.55 -8.49
C ARG A 68 -16.18 -6.27 -7.15
N THR A 69 -16.44 -7.57 -7.16
CA THR A 69 -16.04 -8.53 -6.12
C THR A 69 -14.53 -8.60 -5.92
N GLU A 70 -13.75 -8.06 -6.85
CA GLU A 70 -12.28 -8.05 -6.84
C GLU A 70 -11.65 -6.95 -5.96
N ASN A 71 -12.44 -5.98 -5.47
CA ASN A 71 -11.96 -4.87 -4.65
C ASN A 71 -12.25 -5.04 -3.15
N GLN A 72 -12.38 -6.27 -2.67
CA GLN A 72 -12.35 -6.50 -1.23
C GLN A 72 -10.91 -6.26 -0.76
N MET A 73 -10.76 -5.35 0.21
CA MET A 73 -9.50 -5.20 0.92
C MET A 73 -9.11 -6.56 1.49
N SER A 74 -7.93 -7.07 1.12
CA SER A 74 -7.47 -8.35 1.65
C SER A 74 -7.34 -8.26 3.17
N GLU A 75 -7.49 -9.38 3.86
CA GLU A 75 -7.28 -9.45 5.31
C GLU A 75 -5.86 -8.99 5.68
N TRP A 76 -4.88 -9.31 4.84
CA TRP A 76 -3.51 -8.86 4.96
C TRP A 76 -3.42 -7.32 4.96
N HIS A 77 -4.00 -6.64 3.97
CA HIS A 77 -4.01 -5.18 3.86
C HIS A 77 -4.66 -4.54 5.10
N ARG A 78 -5.84 -5.05 5.48
CA ARG A 78 -6.59 -4.58 6.64
C ARG A 78 -5.81 -4.73 7.93
N SER A 79 -5.18 -5.88 8.16
CA SER A 79 -4.39 -6.15 9.37
C SER A 79 -3.23 -5.19 9.55
N TRP A 80 -2.68 -4.68 8.43
CA TRP A 80 -1.65 -3.64 8.46
C TRP A 80 -2.22 -2.26 8.75
N GLN A 81 -3.32 -1.88 8.12
CA GLN A 81 -3.96 -0.59 8.38
C GLN A 81 -4.45 -0.46 9.83
N GLU A 82 -4.98 -1.52 10.41
CA GLU A 82 -5.51 -1.53 11.79
C GLU A 82 -4.45 -1.26 12.86
N ARG A 83 -3.17 -1.34 12.52
CA ARG A 83 -2.06 -0.95 13.40
C ARG A 83 -1.88 0.55 13.58
N TYR A 84 -2.59 1.36 12.81
CA TYR A 84 -2.55 2.82 12.84
C TYR A 84 -3.86 3.39 13.40
N PRO A 85 -3.80 4.60 14.00
CA PRO A 85 -4.99 5.32 14.44
C PRO A 85 -5.98 5.54 13.28
N GLU A 86 -7.28 5.53 13.57
CA GLU A 86 -8.34 5.68 12.55
C GLU A 86 -8.20 6.96 11.71
N ASN A 87 -7.81 8.07 12.33
CA ASN A 87 -7.63 9.34 11.65
C ASN A 87 -6.44 9.37 10.68
N GLN A 88 -5.59 8.36 10.71
CA GLN A 88 -4.45 8.21 9.80
C GLN A 88 -4.72 7.23 8.64
N ARG A 89 -5.84 6.49 8.66
CA ARG A 89 -6.17 5.47 7.67
C ARG A 89 -7.06 6.04 6.56
N GLU A 90 -6.89 5.53 5.34
CA GLU A 90 -7.75 5.84 4.19
C GLU A 90 -7.90 7.36 3.95
N VAL A 91 -6.82 8.11 4.13
CA VAL A 91 -6.84 9.58 4.06
C VAL A 91 -6.93 10.03 2.61
N VAL A 92 -7.90 10.88 2.33
CA VAL A 92 -8.17 11.41 1.00
C VAL A 92 -7.38 12.68 0.73
N PHE A 93 -6.64 12.69 -0.36
CA PHE A 93 -5.91 13.86 -0.86
C PHE A 93 -6.49 14.33 -2.18
N LYS A 94 -6.71 15.64 -2.30
CA LYS A 94 -7.20 16.30 -3.52
C LYS A 94 -6.23 17.37 -4.00
N LYS A 95 -5.94 17.39 -5.30
CA LYS A 95 -5.15 18.44 -5.94
C LYS A 95 -5.62 18.63 -7.38
N GLY A 96 -6.28 19.76 -7.65
CA GLY A 96 -7.02 19.93 -8.90
C GLY A 96 -8.07 18.83 -9.06
N ASP A 97 -8.13 18.23 -10.23
CA ASP A 97 -9.07 17.14 -10.55
C ASP A 97 -8.56 15.76 -10.12
N ARG A 98 -7.36 15.67 -9.55
CA ARG A 98 -6.79 14.42 -9.09
C ARG A 98 -7.15 14.17 -7.63
N ILE A 99 -7.65 12.96 -7.37
CA ILE A 99 -8.02 12.49 -6.04
C ILE A 99 -7.35 11.13 -5.83
N PHE A 100 -6.60 11.00 -4.74
CA PHE A 100 -6.05 9.72 -4.28
C PHE A 100 -6.35 9.51 -2.81
N ARG A 101 -6.51 8.26 -2.44
CA ARG A 101 -6.71 7.83 -1.07
C ARG A 101 -5.47 7.06 -0.64
N ALA A 102 -4.79 7.57 0.37
CA ALA A 102 -3.65 6.91 0.99
C ALA A 102 -4.13 5.84 1.97
N ASP A 103 -3.53 4.68 1.95
CA ASP A 103 -3.87 3.62 2.91
C ASP A 103 -3.57 4.07 4.35
N VAL A 104 -2.42 4.72 4.55
CA VAL A 104 -2.06 5.38 5.81
C VAL A 104 -1.33 6.70 5.53
N PHE A 105 -1.63 7.72 6.31
CA PHE A 105 -0.90 9.00 6.31
C PHE A 105 -0.31 9.30 7.68
N LEU A 106 1.00 9.54 7.73
CA LEU A 106 1.75 9.91 8.91
C LEU A 106 2.09 11.41 8.84
N PRO A 107 1.26 12.30 9.39
CA PRO A 107 1.42 13.75 9.24
C PRO A 107 2.74 14.26 9.81
N GLU A 108 3.15 13.79 10.98
CA GLU A 108 4.40 14.18 11.66
C GLU A 108 5.66 13.87 10.82
N ARG A 109 5.59 12.82 10.01
CA ARG A 109 6.69 12.37 9.18
C ARG A 109 6.57 12.88 7.74
N ARG A 110 5.42 13.47 7.38
CA ARG A 110 5.06 13.81 6.00
C ARG A 110 5.21 12.61 5.06
N GLU A 111 4.73 11.46 5.49
CA GLU A 111 4.83 10.19 4.78
C GLU A 111 3.46 9.56 4.53
N VAL A 112 3.31 8.99 3.35
CA VAL A 112 2.19 8.14 2.97
C VAL A 112 2.70 6.70 2.93
N ILE A 113 1.90 5.76 3.42
CA ILE A 113 2.16 4.32 3.29
C ILE A 113 1.07 3.73 2.42
N GLU A 114 1.48 2.94 1.43
CA GLU A 114 0.62 2.18 0.52
C GLU A 114 0.89 0.68 0.72
N PHE A 115 -0.16 -0.09 0.99
CA PHE A 115 -0.08 -1.54 1.16
C PHE A 115 -0.52 -2.23 -0.12
N GLN A 116 0.36 -2.98 -0.73
CA GLN A 116 0.13 -3.61 -2.02
C GLN A 116 0.17 -5.13 -1.91
N HIS A 117 -1.01 -5.75 -1.83
CA HIS A 117 -1.17 -7.20 -1.80
C HIS A 117 -1.27 -7.80 -3.21
N SER A 118 -1.99 -7.15 -4.13
CA SER A 118 -2.14 -7.60 -5.51
C SER A 118 -1.16 -6.94 -6.47
N ARG A 119 -1.16 -7.34 -7.73
CA ARG A 119 -0.37 -6.68 -8.76
C ARG A 119 -0.80 -5.22 -8.95
N ILE A 120 0.17 -4.33 -9.06
CA ILE A 120 -0.02 -2.94 -9.47
C ILE A 120 0.68 -2.72 -10.81
N THR A 121 0.09 -1.91 -11.67
CA THR A 121 0.76 -1.49 -12.91
C THR A 121 1.84 -0.45 -12.60
N SER A 122 2.88 -0.38 -13.43
CA SER A 122 3.89 0.67 -13.29
C SER A 122 3.29 2.08 -13.43
N GLU A 123 2.27 2.22 -14.27
CA GLU A 123 1.55 3.49 -14.46
C GLU A 123 0.87 3.94 -13.16
N ASP A 124 0.11 3.06 -12.50
CA ASP A 124 -0.54 3.36 -11.22
C ASP A 124 0.48 3.64 -10.12
N PHE A 125 1.57 2.86 -10.07
CA PHE A 125 2.66 3.07 -9.13
C PHE A 125 3.26 4.47 -9.29
N HIS A 126 3.57 4.89 -10.51
CA HIS A 126 4.12 6.22 -10.79
C HIS A 126 3.11 7.33 -10.53
N ALA A 127 1.87 7.17 -10.97
CA ALA A 127 0.82 8.16 -10.78
C ALA A 127 0.59 8.50 -9.30
N ARG A 128 0.60 7.49 -8.41
CA ARG A 128 0.49 7.69 -6.96
C ARG A 128 1.73 8.39 -6.40
N ASN A 129 2.93 7.93 -6.76
CA ASN A 129 4.18 8.53 -6.30
C ASN A 129 4.29 10.01 -6.70
N GLU A 130 4.01 10.34 -7.94
CA GLU A 130 4.03 11.72 -8.44
C GLU A 130 3.02 12.60 -7.72
N PHE A 131 1.81 12.09 -7.51
CA PHE A 131 0.77 12.83 -6.83
C PHE A 131 1.17 13.19 -5.40
N TYR A 132 1.56 12.20 -4.58
CA TYR A 132 1.95 12.47 -3.19
C TYR A 132 3.23 13.30 -3.09
N ASN A 133 4.21 13.03 -3.95
CA ASN A 133 5.44 13.84 -4.01
C ASN A 133 5.15 15.29 -4.40
N SER A 134 4.15 15.53 -5.25
CA SER A 134 3.71 16.89 -5.63
C SER A 134 3.07 17.66 -4.48
N LEU A 135 2.56 16.95 -3.46
CA LEU A 135 2.06 17.51 -2.20
C LEU A 135 3.16 17.65 -1.14
N GLY A 136 4.39 17.24 -1.47
CA GLY A 136 5.54 17.30 -0.58
C GLY A 136 5.65 16.12 0.39
N TYR A 137 4.95 15.01 0.12
CA TYR A 137 5.01 13.80 0.93
C TYR A 137 5.94 12.76 0.32
N SER A 138 6.60 11.98 1.17
CA SER A 138 7.32 10.76 0.78
C SER A 138 6.34 9.59 0.77
N VAL A 139 6.62 8.57 -0.05
CA VAL A 139 5.77 7.37 -0.16
C VAL A 139 6.57 6.15 0.29
N ILE A 140 5.98 5.36 1.16
CA ILE A 140 6.47 4.04 1.54
C ILE A 140 5.51 3.00 0.97
N TRP A 141 6.00 2.14 0.11
CA TRP A 141 5.27 0.99 -0.38
C TRP A 141 5.62 -0.24 0.45
N LEU A 142 4.60 -0.95 0.90
CA LEU A 142 4.72 -2.26 1.50
C LEU A 142 4.06 -3.28 0.59
N PHE A 143 4.88 -4.09 -0.07
CA PHE A 143 4.40 -5.18 -0.92
C PHE A 143 4.28 -6.48 -0.13
N ASP A 144 3.22 -7.23 -0.40
CA ASP A 144 3.12 -8.61 0.04
C ASP A 144 4.07 -9.46 -0.80
N PHE A 145 5.10 -10.01 -0.14
CA PHE A 145 6.13 -10.79 -0.81
C PHE A 145 5.62 -12.16 -1.26
N ASP A 146 4.63 -12.71 -0.55
CA ASP A 146 4.10 -14.04 -0.86
C ASP A 146 3.32 -14.02 -2.19
N GLU A 147 2.66 -12.92 -2.53
CA GLU A 147 2.01 -12.72 -3.83
C GLU A 147 2.99 -12.60 -5.01
N LEU A 148 4.24 -12.37 -4.71
CA LEU A 148 5.32 -12.31 -5.69
C LEU A 148 6.17 -13.60 -5.69
N GLU A 149 5.70 -14.67 -5.03
CA GLU A 149 6.39 -15.95 -4.99
C GLU A 149 6.65 -16.49 -6.42
N GLY A 150 7.86 -17.05 -6.62
CA GLY A 150 8.32 -17.46 -7.94
C GLY A 150 8.92 -16.36 -8.82
N ARG A 151 8.85 -15.08 -8.39
CA ARG A 151 9.44 -13.93 -9.10
C ARG A 151 10.71 -13.42 -8.46
N TYR A 152 11.12 -14.03 -7.35
CA TYR A 152 12.37 -13.75 -6.65
C TYR A 152 13.23 -14.99 -6.64
N GLN A 153 14.50 -14.79 -6.87
CA GLN A 153 15.52 -15.79 -6.72
C GLN A 153 16.36 -15.49 -5.48
N TYR A 154 16.52 -16.49 -4.61
CA TYR A 154 17.51 -16.41 -3.54
C TYR A 154 18.91 -16.36 -4.14
N ILE A 155 19.72 -15.43 -3.68
CA ILE A 155 21.11 -15.30 -4.10
C ILE A 155 21.99 -15.89 -2.99
N HIS A 156 22.79 -16.88 -3.36
CA HIS A 156 23.72 -17.49 -2.43
C HIS A 156 24.88 -16.52 -2.09
N PRO A 157 25.39 -16.50 -0.84
CA PRO A 157 26.44 -15.57 -0.43
C PRO A 157 27.70 -15.54 -1.29
N ASP A 158 28.09 -16.68 -1.89
CA ASP A 158 29.23 -16.78 -2.81
C ASP A 158 28.99 -16.07 -4.16
N GLN A 159 27.75 -15.75 -4.47
CA GLN A 159 27.34 -15.00 -5.67
C GLN A 159 27.28 -13.49 -5.44
N TYR A 160 27.51 -13.02 -4.21
CA TYR A 160 27.48 -11.59 -3.93
C TYR A 160 28.66 -10.90 -4.59
N ASP A 161 28.35 -9.82 -5.32
CA ASP A 161 29.39 -8.90 -5.78
C ASP A 161 29.84 -7.98 -4.62
N ASP A 162 30.92 -7.24 -4.82
CA ASP A 162 31.47 -6.30 -3.83
C ASP A 162 30.45 -5.26 -3.38
N PHE A 163 29.44 -4.99 -4.21
CA PHE A 163 28.39 -4.04 -3.88
C PHE A 163 27.40 -4.64 -2.89
N VAL A 164 26.87 -5.84 -3.17
CA VAL A 164 25.94 -6.53 -2.28
C VAL A 164 26.61 -6.83 -0.94
N GLN A 165 27.87 -7.27 -0.95
CA GLN A 165 28.65 -7.55 0.27
C GLN A 165 28.74 -6.36 1.23
N ARG A 166 28.76 -5.12 0.72
CA ARG A 166 28.80 -3.92 1.60
C ARG A 166 27.51 -3.68 2.39
N PHE A 167 26.40 -4.22 1.96
CA PHE A 167 25.08 -3.98 2.56
C PHE A 167 24.56 -5.18 3.34
N VAL A 168 25.10 -6.36 3.10
CA VAL A 168 24.66 -7.60 3.74
C VAL A 168 25.47 -7.83 5.01
N ARG A 169 24.78 -8.07 6.13
CA ARG A 169 25.38 -8.52 7.37
C ARG A 169 25.30 -10.03 7.45
N ASP A 170 26.18 -10.64 8.26
CA ASP A 170 26.19 -12.08 8.45
C ASP A 170 24.80 -12.64 8.76
N GLY A 171 24.42 -13.68 8.02
CA GLY A 171 23.15 -14.37 8.15
C GLY A 171 21.95 -13.72 7.48
N GLN A 172 22.09 -12.53 6.91
CA GLN A 172 21.01 -11.91 6.15
C GLN A 172 20.83 -12.58 4.79
N LYS A 173 19.57 -12.80 4.40
CA LYS A 173 19.23 -13.33 3.08
C LYS A 173 19.02 -12.22 2.08
N VAL A 174 19.48 -12.46 0.85
CA VAL A 174 19.31 -11.57 -0.29
C VAL A 174 18.51 -12.29 -1.35
N TYR A 175 17.55 -11.58 -1.92
CA TYR A 175 16.75 -12.06 -3.05
C TYR A 175 16.85 -11.06 -4.18
N ALA A 176 16.70 -11.55 -5.38
CA ALA A 176 16.67 -10.73 -6.57
C ALA A 176 15.39 -10.97 -7.37
N MET A 177 14.81 -9.88 -7.83
CA MET A 177 13.65 -9.90 -8.71
C MET A 177 14.12 -9.94 -10.15
N ASP A 178 13.48 -10.77 -10.98
CA ASP A 178 13.76 -10.78 -12.42
C ASP A 178 13.38 -9.47 -13.11
N GLN A 179 14.01 -9.22 -14.24
CA GLN A 179 13.88 -7.98 -14.98
C GLN A 179 12.46 -7.70 -15.46
N ASP A 180 11.75 -8.73 -15.92
CA ASP A 180 10.42 -8.56 -16.50
C ASP A 180 9.41 -8.23 -15.41
N THR A 181 9.50 -8.91 -14.27
CA THR A 181 8.70 -8.58 -13.09
C THR A 181 9.01 -7.18 -12.58
N TYR A 182 10.28 -6.80 -12.51
CA TYR A 182 10.66 -5.45 -12.12
C TYR A 182 10.05 -4.41 -13.06
N ARG A 183 10.19 -4.57 -14.38
CA ARG A 183 9.67 -3.62 -15.37
C ARG A 183 8.15 -3.53 -15.35
N SER A 184 7.46 -4.65 -15.24
CA SER A 184 5.99 -4.67 -15.21
C SER A 184 5.41 -4.03 -13.95
N THR A 185 6.13 -4.09 -12.82
CA THR A 185 5.68 -3.54 -11.53
C THR A 185 6.13 -2.10 -11.34
N PHE A 186 7.39 -1.79 -11.64
CA PHE A 186 8.00 -0.51 -11.29
C PHE A 186 8.37 0.36 -12.51
N GLY A 187 8.35 -0.19 -13.73
CA GLY A 187 8.73 0.52 -14.96
C GLY A 187 10.15 1.07 -14.87
N ASP A 188 10.30 2.36 -15.13
CA ASP A 188 11.58 3.07 -15.06
C ASP A 188 11.94 3.61 -13.66
N TRP A 189 11.22 3.16 -12.60
CA TRP A 189 11.50 3.62 -11.26
C TRP A 189 12.95 3.30 -10.87
N LYS A 190 13.61 4.31 -10.29
CA LYS A 190 14.97 4.20 -9.78
C LYS A 190 14.96 4.24 -8.27
N ALA A 191 15.50 3.23 -7.61
CA ALA A 191 15.59 3.14 -6.15
C ALA A 191 16.32 4.32 -5.48
N LYS A 192 16.89 5.23 -6.25
CA LYS A 192 17.58 6.44 -5.77
C LYS A 192 16.64 7.58 -5.38
N SER A 193 15.34 7.47 -5.64
CA SER A 193 14.40 8.50 -5.21
C SER A 193 14.37 8.57 -3.69
N LYS A 194 14.75 9.70 -3.12
CA LYS A 194 14.69 9.94 -1.67
C LYS A 194 13.25 10.04 -1.14
N LYS A 195 12.27 10.14 -2.03
CA LYS A 195 10.86 10.34 -1.70
C LYS A 195 10.00 9.08 -1.86
N VAL A 196 10.58 8.00 -2.39
CA VAL A 196 9.88 6.72 -2.57
C VAL A 196 10.72 5.61 -1.97
N HIS A 197 10.11 4.84 -1.08
CA HIS A 197 10.72 3.69 -0.42
C HIS A 197 9.86 2.46 -0.68
N VAL A 198 10.50 1.35 -0.95
CA VAL A 198 9.82 0.07 -1.18
C VAL A 198 10.28 -0.93 -0.14
N CYS A 199 9.34 -1.51 0.56
CA CYS A 199 9.55 -2.59 1.52
C CYS A 199 8.74 -3.80 1.08
N PHE A 200 9.17 -4.98 1.48
CA PHE A 200 8.49 -6.24 1.22
C PHE A 200 8.29 -6.98 2.53
N MET A 201 7.19 -7.71 2.63
CA MET A 201 6.89 -8.50 3.80
C MET A 201 6.42 -9.89 3.40
N ARG A 202 7.02 -10.92 4.01
CA ARG A 202 6.63 -12.32 3.88
C ARG A 202 5.96 -12.79 5.16
N THR A 203 4.81 -13.44 5.03
CA THR A 203 4.03 -13.95 6.17
C THR A 203 4.07 -15.47 6.32
N TYR A 204 4.47 -16.19 5.29
CA TYR A 204 4.45 -17.66 5.30
C TYR A 204 5.41 -18.25 6.35
N ASN A 205 4.86 -18.89 7.37
CA ASN A 205 5.54 -19.56 8.51
C ASN A 205 6.31 -18.68 9.50
N GLN A 206 6.77 -17.50 9.13
CA GLN A 206 7.43 -16.53 9.99
C GLN A 206 7.41 -15.15 9.32
N TRP A 207 7.13 -14.12 10.10
CA TRP A 207 7.24 -12.74 9.64
C TRP A 207 8.68 -12.44 9.22
N ARG A 208 8.90 -12.17 7.94
CA ARG A 208 10.19 -11.74 7.41
C ARG A 208 10.02 -10.45 6.65
N PHE A 209 10.90 -9.52 6.92
CA PHE A 209 10.86 -8.17 6.38
C PHE A 209 12.07 -7.94 5.49
N TYR A 210 11.85 -7.28 4.36
CA TYR A 210 12.88 -7.00 3.40
C TYR A 210 12.82 -5.54 2.96
N SER A 211 13.97 -4.94 2.73
CA SER A 211 14.10 -3.64 2.09
C SER A 211 14.92 -3.77 0.82
N TYR A 212 14.65 -2.93 -0.15
CA TYR A 212 15.48 -2.88 -1.34
C TYR A 212 16.89 -2.36 -1.00
N ILE A 213 17.90 -2.86 -1.71
CA ILE A 213 19.26 -2.37 -1.61
C ILE A 213 19.58 -1.46 -2.81
N LYS A 214 19.27 -1.92 -4.01
CA LYS A 214 19.60 -1.22 -5.25
C LYS A 214 18.80 -1.75 -6.44
N VAL A 215 18.51 -0.86 -7.38
CA VAL A 215 18.20 -1.22 -8.75
C VAL A 215 19.52 -1.32 -9.52
N VAL A 216 19.82 -2.48 -10.07
CA VAL A 216 21.04 -2.71 -10.87
C VAL A 216 20.66 -2.79 -12.33
N THR A 217 21.28 -1.95 -13.14
CA THR A 217 21.27 -2.06 -14.60
C THR A 217 22.62 -2.69 -15.00
N GLY A 218 22.66 -4.01 -15.22
CA GLY A 218 23.87 -4.71 -15.61
C GLY A 218 23.97 -6.13 -15.08
N SER A 219 24.89 -6.88 -15.57
CA SER A 219 25.10 -8.28 -15.27
C SER A 219 25.72 -8.50 -13.88
N PHE A 220 25.27 -9.54 -13.21
CA PHE A 220 25.95 -10.14 -12.07
C PHE A 220 27.17 -10.94 -12.51
N LYS A 221 27.97 -11.37 -11.50
CA LYS A 221 29.11 -12.26 -11.66
C LYS A 221 28.82 -13.55 -12.47
N TYR A 222 27.53 -13.86 -12.72
CA TYR A 222 27.03 -15.02 -13.44
C TYR A 222 25.96 -14.68 -14.50
N ASP A 223 26.08 -13.53 -15.16
CA ASP A 223 25.15 -13.10 -16.24
C ASP A 223 23.65 -13.12 -15.90
N MET A 224 23.30 -12.93 -14.64
CA MET A 224 21.90 -12.84 -14.26
C MET A 224 21.43 -11.39 -14.42
N PRO A 225 20.52 -11.11 -15.38
CA PRO A 225 19.97 -9.77 -15.57
C PRO A 225 19.01 -9.44 -14.43
N MET A 226 19.51 -8.78 -13.39
CA MET A 226 18.70 -8.47 -12.21
C MET A 226 18.68 -6.97 -11.92
N HIS A 227 17.49 -6.47 -11.64
CA HIS A 227 17.27 -5.05 -11.46
C HIS A 227 17.01 -4.63 -10.01
N LEU A 228 16.43 -5.49 -9.19
CA LEU A 228 16.10 -5.16 -7.81
C LEU A 228 16.59 -6.23 -6.84
N PHE A 229 17.43 -5.82 -5.91
CA PHE A 229 17.81 -6.64 -4.76
C PHE A 229 17.04 -6.23 -3.53
N VAL A 230 16.57 -7.22 -2.79
CA VAL A 230 15.98 -7.03 -1.48
C VAL A 230 16.79 -7.79 -0.44
N ILE A 231 17.00 -7.14 0.68
CA ILE A 231 17.78 -7.67 1.81
C ILE A 231 16.87 -7.81 3.02
N GLU A 232 17.06 -8.89 3.76
CA GLU A 232 16.33 -9.13 5.00
C GLU A 232 16.63 -8.03 6.03
N MET A 233 15.58 -7.47 6.66
CA MET A 233 15.67 -6.49 7.74
C MET A 233 15.28 -7.12 9.06
N LYS A 234 15.73 -6.53 10.17
CA LYS A 234 15.20 -6.83 11.49
C LYS A 234 13.79 -6.25 11.61
N GLU A 235 12.88 -6.97 12.24
CA GLU A 235 11.50 -6.54 12.48
C GLU A 235 11.42 -5.13 13.10
N ARG A 236 12.23 -4.86 14.12
CA ARG A 236 12.27 -3.54 14.75
C ARG A 236 12.58 -2.41 13.77
N ASP A 237 13.55 -2.62 12.89
CA ASP A 237 13.97 -1.61 11.92
C ASP A 237 12.90 -1.40 10.86
N PHE A 238 12.22 -2.48 10.45
CA PHE A 238 11.07 -2.42 9.55
C PHE A 238 9.89 -1.67 10.18
N LEU A 239 9.46 -2.05 11.39
CA LEU A 239 8.33 -1.40 12.08
C LEU A 239 8.61 0.09 12.31
N SER A 240 9.83 0.43 12.73
CA SER A 240 10.26 1.83 12.84
C SER A 240 10.18 2.57 11.50
N ARG A 241 10.54 1.90 10.40
CA ARG A 241 10.49 2.47 9.05
C ARG A 241 9.07 2.84 8.64
N ILE A 242 8.10 1.98 8.90
CA ILE A 242 6.68 2.22 8.60
C ILE A 242 5.94 2.99 9.71
N GLY A 243 6.64 3.55 10.69
CA GLY A 243 6.06 4.41 11.72
C GLY A 243 5.34 3.68 12.85
N ILE A 244 5.52 2.37 12.97
CA ILE A 244 5.00 1.58 14.10
C ILE A 244 6.09 1.52 15.17
N ASN A 245 5.91 2.28 16.25
CA ASN A 245 6.79 2.19 17.41
C ASN A 245 6.34 1.04 18.30
N ASN A 246 7.27 0.20 18.76
CA ASN A 246 7.02 -0.96 19.65
C ASN A 246 6.44 -0.60 21.05
N GLY A 247 5.68 0.46 21.16
CA GLY A 247 5.01 0.91 22.38
C GLY A 247 3.59 0.37 22.57
N TYR A 248 3.04 -0.31 21.58
CA TYR A 248 1.75 -1.01 21.73
C TYR A 248 2.01 -2.51 21.92
N ARG A 249 2.11 -2.87 23.19
CA ARG A 249 1.90 -4.25 23.66
C ARG A 249 0.41 -4.49 23.83
#